data_efe5817b9f0b6099a4d8434cd9616d8e
#
_entry.id   efe5817b9f0b6099a4d8434cd9616d8e
#
_cell.length_a   1.000
_cell.length_b   1.000
_cell.length_c   1.000
_cell.angle_alpha   90.00
_cell.angle_beta   90.00
_cell.angle_gamma   90.00
#
_symmetry.space_group_name_H-M   'P 1'
#
loop_
_entity.id
_entity.type
_entity.pdbx_description
1 polymer ?
#
loop_
_entity_poly.entity_id
_entity_poly.type
_entity_poly.pdbx_seq_one_letter_code
_entity_poly.pdbx_strand_id
1 'polypeptide(L)'
;MWIKKTNITANDYNPNNVAPPEKRLLSKSLELDGFTQPIVVTENAPQHYEIVDGFHRHDIGSNRATLKRQLKGYLPVTCLRKARQEKFDRMAATIRHNRARGRHQINAMSEIVRELVLMGWSEQKIGQELGMDSDEVLRLKQINGLLELFADRRFSEAWTVK
;
A
#
# COMPACT_ATOMS: atom_id res chain seq x y z
N MET A 1 5.04 -2.54 -19.88
CA MET A 1 5.63 -1.39 -20.58
C MET A 1 6.76 -0.77 -19.76
N TRP A 2 7.59 0.11 -20.37
CA TRP A 2 8.66 0.83 -19.69
C TRP A 2 8.30 2.31 -19.62
N ILE A 3 8.31 2.89 -18.40
CA ILE A 3 7.91 4.28 -18.15
C ILE A 3 9.06 5.00 -17.47
N LYS A 4 9.27 6.28 -17.83
CA LYS A 4 10.25 7.14 -17.14
C LYS A 4 9.86 7.26 -15.68
N LYS A 5 10.82 7.05 -14.77
CA LYS A 5 10.60 7.14 -13.31
C LYS A 5 9.97 8.47 -12.87
N THR A 6 10.27 9.56 -13.59
CA THR A 6 9.72 10.90 -13.33
C THR A 6 8.21 11.00 -13.57
N ASN A 7 7.65 10.06 -14.32
CA ASN A 7 6.22 10.00 -14.62
C ASN A 7 5.46 9.06 -13.67
N ILE A 8 6.16 8.50 -12.68
CA ILE A 8 5.58 7.57 -11.73
C ILE A 8 5.63 8.21 -10.34
N THR A 9 4.47 8.36 -9.71
CA THR A 9 4.32 8.93 -8.37
C THR A 9 3.90 7.86 -7.36
N ALA A 10 4.35 8.01 -6.11
CA ALA A 10 3.87 7.17 -5.01
C ALA A 10 2.42 7.50 -4.68
N ASN A 11 1.66 6.53 -4.18
CA ASN A 11 0.37 6.77 -3.56
C ASN A 11 0.54 7.24 -2.11
N ASP A 12 -0.51 7.86 -1.55
CA ASP A 12 -0.58 8.39 -0.18
C ASP A 12 -1.15 7.38 0.85
N TYR A 13 -1.57 6.20 0.39
CA TYR A 13 -2.29 5.21 1.19
C TYR A 13 -1.61 3.83 1.27
N ASN A 14 -0.32 3.73 0.94
CA ASN A 14 0.37 2.42 0.97
C ASN A 14 0.59 1.94 2.41
N PRO A 15 -0.06 0.85 2.84
CA PRO A 15 0.05 0.34 4.22
C PRO A 15 1.33 -0.44 4.48
N ASN A 16 2.14 -0.71 3.44
CA ASN A 16 3.32 -1.55 3.57
C ASN A 16 4.55 -0.76 4.01
N ASN A 17 5.10 -1.18 5.15
CA ASN A 17 6.43 -0.80 5.57
C ASN A 17 7.32 -2.04 5.56
N VAL A 18 8.43 -1.99 4.83
CA VAL A 18 9.39 -3.10 4.74
C VAL A 18 10.54 -2.84 5.68
N ALA A 19 10.83 -3.80 6.55
CA ALA A 19 11.94 -3.71 7.47
C ALA A 19 13.29 -3.65 6.72
N PRO A 20 14.33 -3.05 7.32
CA PRO A 20 15.62 -2.87 6.65
C PRO A 20 16.26 -4.16 6.10
N PRO A 21 16.18 -5.33 6.77
CA PRO A 21 16.69 -6.58 6.21
C PRO A 21 16.00 -7.00 4.91
N GLU A 22 14.67 -6.95 4.88
CA GLU A 22 13.87 -7.30 3.71
C GLU A 22 14.11 -6.32 2.57
N LYS A 23 14.28 -5.03 2.86
CA LYS A 23 14.62 -4.02 1.85
C LYS A 23 15.99 -4.31 1.22
N ARG A 24 16.98 -4.75 2.02
CA ARG A 24 18.29 -5.17 1.50
C ARG A 24 18.19 -6.40 0.61
N LEU A 25 17.38 -7.39 1.02
CA LEU A 25 17.16 -8.62 0.25
C LEU A 25 16.49 -8.31 -1.09
N LEU A 26 15.45 -7.47 -1.08
CA LEU A 26 14.79 -7.02 -2.30
C LEU A 26 15.75 -6.26 -3.23
N SER A 27 16.60 -5.39 -2.67
CA SER A 27 17.62 -4.69 -3.46
C SER A 27 18.59 -5.65 -4.13
N LYS A 28 19.04 -6.68 -3.39
CA LYS A 28 19.94 -7.72 -3.93
C LYS A 28 19.26 -8.51 -5.04
N SER A 29 18.01 -8.92 -4.86
CA SER A 29 17.24 -9.62 -5.89
C SER A 29 17.08 -8.77 -7.16
N LEU A 30 16.73 -7.50 -7.03
CA LEU A 30 16.61 -6.60 -8.18
C LEU A 30 17.94 -6.39 -8.93
N GLU A 31 19.06 -6.41 -8.23
CA GLU A 31 20.39 -6.28 -8.83
C GLU A 31 20.86 -7.56 -9.54
N LEU A 32 20.51 -8.75 -9.02
CA LEU A 32 20.92 -10.04 -9.55
C LEU A 32 19.94 -10.59 -10.59
N ASP A 33 18.64 -10.53 -10.27
CA ASP A 33 17.59 -11.20 -11.04
C ASP A 33 16.84 -10.22 -11.95
N GLY A 34 17.00 -8.89 -11.72
CA GLY A 34 16.23 -7.85 -12.38
C GLY A 34 14.80 -7.71 -11.86
N PHE A 35 13.98 -6.99 -12.58
CA PHE A 35 12.55 -6.82 -12.26
C PHE A 35 11.74 -8.03 -12.73
N THR A 36 11.71 -9.08 -11.95
CA THR A 36 10.89 -10.29 -12.21
C THR A 36 9.39 -10.02 -12.09
N GLN A 37 9.00 -8.95 -11.36
CA GLN A 37 7.63 -8.46 -11.24
C GLN A 37 7.58 -6.97 -11.56
N PRO A 38 6.72 -6.52 -12.48
CA PRO A 38 6.57 -5.10 -12.79
C PRO A 38 5.93 -4.34 -11.61
N ILE A 39 6.10 -3.02 -11.62
CA ILE A 39 5.36 -2.12 -10.75
C ILE A 39 3.94 -2.01 -11.30
N VAL A 40 2.92 -2.16 -10.45
CA VAL A 40 1.53 -2.00 -10.84
C VAL A 40 1.14 -0.53 -10.66
N VAL A 41 0.63 0.08 -11.72
CA VAL A 41 0.27 1.50 -11.73
C VAL A 41 -1.14 1.71 -12.29
N THR A 42 -1.70 2.89 -12.05
CA THR A 42 -2.85 3.43 -12.75
C THR A 42 -2.43 4.71 -13.46
N GLU A 43 -2.99 4.99 -14.64
CA GLU A 43 -2.79 6.25 -15.33
C GLU A 43 -3.84 7.25 -14.82
N ASN A 44 -3.41 8.25 -14.04
CA ASN A 44 -4.30 9.29 -13.49
C ASN A 44 -4.37 10.56 -14.36
N ALA A 45 -3.40 10.74 -15.26
CA ALA A 45 -3.40 11.75 -16.32
C ALA A 45 -2.52 11.25 -17.48
N PRO A 46 -2.61 11.82 -18.70
CA PRO A 46 -1.77 11.41 -19.82
C PRO A 46 -0.28 11.35 -19.44
N GLN A 47 0.32 10.18 -19.57
CA GLN A 47 1.71 9.88 -19.21
C GLN A 47 2.06 10.09 -17.72
N HIS A 48 1.10 10.21 -16.81
CA HIS A 48 1.30 10.28 -15.37
C HIS A 48 0.67 9.08 -14.70
N TYR A 49 1.47 8.39 -13.92
CA TYR A 49 1.13 7.10 -13.34
C TYR A 49 1.28 7.13 -11.82
N GLU A 50 0.30 6.59 -11.11
CA GLU A 50 0.32 6.42 -9.66
C GLU A 50 0.55 4.96 -9.31
N ILE A 51 1.42 4.69 -8.35
CA ILE A 51 1.74 3.33 -7.91
C ILE A 51 0.55 2.74 -7.16
N VAL A 52 0.13 1.56 -7.56
CA VAL A 52 -0.86 0.73 -6.85
C VAL A 52 -0.16 -0.37 -6.05
N ASP A 53 0.88 -0.99 -6.64
CA ASP A 53 1.72 -1.98 -5.97
C ASP A 53 3.16 -1.91 -6.48
N GLY A 54 4.11 -2.26 -5.63
CA GLY A 54 5.54 -2.25 -5.96
C GLY A 54 6.27 -0.98 -5.56
N PHE A 55 5.78 -0.23 -4.56
CA PHE A 55 6.43 0.96 -4.03
C PHE A 55 7.92 0.76 -3.73
N HIS A 56 8.28 -0.31 -3.02
CA HIS A 56 9.68 -0.59 -2.68
C HIS A 56 10.53 -0.92 -3.90
N ARG A 57 9.97 -1.60 -4.92
CA ARG A 57 10.65 -1.83 -6.20
C ARG A 57 10.87 -0.53 -6.95
N HIS A 58 9.89 0.37 -6.93
CA HIS A 58 10.02 1.72 -7.49
C HIS A 58 11.12 2.52 -6.78
N ASP A 59 11.10 2.57 -5.43
CA ASP A 59 12.08 3.30 -4.63
C ASP A 59 13.51 2.79 -4.89
N ILE A 60 13.73 1.48 -4.81
CA ILE A 60 15.03 0.86 -5.04
C ILE A 60 15.49 1.07 -6.49
N GLY A 61 14.64 0.80 -7.47
CA GLY A 61 14.96 0.97 -8.90
C GLY A 61 15.24 2.41 -9.28
N SER A 62 14.59 3.36 -8.60
CA SER A 62 14.78 4.80 -8.83
C SER A 62 16.04 5.36 -8.16
N ASN A 63 16.48 4.79 -7.04
CA ASN A 63 17.48 5.41 -6.18
C ASN A 63 18.82 4.64 -6.12
N ARG A 64 18.81 3.32 -6.33
CA ARG A 64 20.03 2.51 -6.30
C ARG A 64 20.91 2.80 -7.52
N ALA A 65 22.17 3.17 -7.28
CA ALA A 65 23.10 3.63 -8.32
C ALA A 65 23.33 2.59 -9.44
N THR A 66 23.43 1.31 -9.08
CA THR A 66 23.60 0.19 -10.02
C THR A 66 22.40 0.07 -10.95
N LEU A 67 21.20 0.05 -10.37
CA LEU A 67 19.95 -0.06 -11.12
C LEU A 67 19.64 1.18 -11.96
N LYS A 68 19.96 2.38 -11.46
CA LYS A 68 19.85 3.61 -12.26
C LYS A 68 20.61 3.54 -13.59
N ARG A 69 21.84 3.01 -13.54
CA ARG A 69 22.67 2.85 -14.74
C ARG A 69 22.10 1.82 -15.71
N GLN A 70 21.66 0.67 -15.16
CA GLN A 70 21.10 -0.43 -15.96
C GLN A 70 19.76 -0.04 -16.60
N LEU A 71 18.88 0.60 -15.86
CA LEU A 71 17.51 0.94 -16.26
C LEU A 71 17.41 2.25 -17.04
N LYS A 72 18.47 3.04 -17.11
CA LYS A 72 18.53 4.34 -17.85
C LYS A 72 17.36 5.29 -17.49
N GLY A 73 16.87 5.24 -16.25
CA GLY A 73 15.76 6.06 -15.78
C GLY A 73 14.36 5.55 -16.13
N TYR A 74 14.23 4.35 -16.68
CA TYR A 74 12.95 3.71 -16.96
C TYR A 74 12.67 2.58 -15.98
N LEU A 75 11.41 2.34 -15.67
CA LEU A 75 10.96 1.25 -14.81
C LEU A 75 9.89 0.41 -15.50
N PRO A 76 9.90 -0.92 -15.31
CA PRO A 76 8.89 -1.79 -15.89
C PRO A 76 7.58 -1.66 -15.11
N VAL A 77 6.50 -1.35 -15.81
CA VAL A 77 5.19 -1.20 -15.22
C VAL A 77 4.12 -2.01 -15.96
N THR A 78 3.04 -2.31 -15.24
CA THR A 78 1.77 -2.78 -15.78
C THR A 78 0.64 -1.92 -15.24
N CYS A 79 -0.36 -1.60 -16.09
CA CYS A 79 -1.48 -0.75 -15.69
C CYS A 79 -2.66 -1.60 -15.23
N LEU A 80 -3.40 -1.09 -14.24
CA LEU A 80 -4.73 -1.59 -13.91
C LEU A 80 -5.68 -1.40 -15.11
N ARG A 81 -6.70 -2.25 -15.16
CA ARG A 81 -7.78 -2.10 -16.14
C ARG A 81 -8.47 -0.75 -15.94
N LYS A 82 -8.86 -0.09 -17.05
CA LYS A 82 -9.51 1.23 -17.03
C LYS A 82 -10.78 1.29 -16.14
N ALA A 83 -11.53 0.19 -16.06
CA ALA A 83 -12.72 0.09 -15.21
C ALA A 83 -12.43 0.07 -13.68
N ARG A 84 -11.16 0.11 -13.27
CA ARG A 84 -10.71 0.01 -11.85
C ARG A 84 -9.76 1.16 -11.49
N GLN A 85 -10.04 2.37 -11.95
CA GLN A 85 -9.16 3.53 -11.76
C GLN A 85 -9.64 4.50 -10.68
N GLU A 86 -10.85 4.32 -10.16
CA GLU A 86 -11.34 5.11 -9.02
C GLU A 86 -10.44 4.93 -7.80
N LYS A 87 -10.32 5.98 -6.94
CA LYS A 87 -9.41 5.96 -5.77
C LYS A 87 -9.64 4.69 -4.92
N PHE A 88 -10.88 4.29 -4.73
CA PHE A 88 -11.24 3.12 -3.90
C PHE A 88 -10.86 1.79 -4.54
N ASP A 89 -11.05 1.69 -5.85
CA ASP A 89 -10.61 0.50 -6.58
C ASP A 89 -9.10 0.31 -6.49
N ARG A 90 -8.34 1.42 -6.55
CA ARG A 90 -6.89 1.41 -6.40
C ARG A 90 -6.47 1.01 -4.99
N MET A 91 -7.09 1.59 -3.94
CA MET A 91 -6.86 1.21 -2.54
C MET A 91 -7.17 -0.27 -2.31
N ALA A 92 -8.32 -0.73 -2.77
CA ALA A 92 -8.71 -2.14 -2.68
C ALA A 92 -7.73 -3.06 -3.43
N ALA A 93 -7.25 -2.66 -4.61
CA ALA A 93 -6.24 -3.41 -5.35
C ALA A 93 -4.92 -3.48 -4.59
N THR A 94 -4.44 -2.36 -4.02
CA THR A 94 -3.22 -2.32 -3.19
C THR A 94 -3.33 -3.31 -2.03
N ILE A 95 -4.45 -3.32 -1.34
CA ILE A 95 -4.67 -4.22 -0.20
C ILE A 95 -4.71 -5.68 -0.66
N ARG A 96 -5.49 -6.01 -1.71
CA ARG A 96 -5.55 -7.38 -2.24
C ARG A 96 -4.16 -7.89 -2.62
N HIS A 97 -3.37 -7.08 -3.33
CA HIS A 97 -2.00 -7.45 -3.72
C HIS A 97 -1.10 -7.66 -2.50
N ASN A 98 -1.23 -6.81 -1.49
CA ASN A 98 -0.49 -6.93 -0.26
C ASN A 98 -0.93 -8.16 0.55
N ARG A 99 -2.22 -8.36 0.77
CA ARG A 99 -2.76 -9.52 1.51
C ARG A 99 -2.38 -10.86 0.87
N ALA A 100 -2.35 -10.91 -0.44
CA ALA A 100 -1.91 -12.12 -1.16
C ALA A 100 -0.44 -12.49 -0.90
N ARG A 101 0.37 -11.57 -0.35
CA ARG A 101 1.82 -11.76 -0.10
C ARG A 101 2.22 -11.94 1.37
N GLY A 102 1.29 -11.80 2.33
CA GLY A 102 1.59 -12.04 3.76
C GLY A 102 1.09 -11.00 4.75
N ARG A 103 1.81 -10.84 5.86
CA ARG A 103 1.37 -10.06 7.03
C ARG A 103 1.30 -8.55 6.77
N HIS A 104 0.31 -7.88 7.37
CA HIS A 104 0.04 -6.45 7.24
C HIS A 104 0.15 -5.72 8.57
N GLN A 105 0.39 -4.39 8.50
CA GLN A 105 0.27 -3.53 9.67
C GLN A 105 -1.22 -3.27 9.96
N ILE A 106 -1.66 -3.65 11.16
CA ILE A 106 -3.07 -3.56 11.58
C ILE A 106 -3.58 -2.12 11.53
N ASN A 107 -2.78 -1.14 11.96
CA ASN A 107 -3.20 0.27 11.99
C ASN A 107 -3.48 0.82 10.58
N ALA A 108 -2.59 0.57 9.63
CA ALA A 108 -2.79 1.02 8.25
C ALA A 108 -4.01 0.36 7.60
N MET A 109 -4.29 -0.91 7.93
CA MET A 109 -5.48 -1.60 7.44
C MET A 109 -6.77 -1.05 8.06
N SER A 110 -6.75 -0.68 9.34
CA SER A 110 -7.91 -0.09 10.00
C SER A 110 -8.27 1.29 9.44
N GLU A 111 -7.27 2.12 9.11
CA GLU A 111 -7.49 3.41 8.45
C GLU A 111 -8.15 3.26 7.08
N ILE A 112 -7.69 2.30 6.29
CA ILE A 112 -8.27 2.03 4.97
C ILE A 112 -9.71 1.53 5.08
N VAL A 113 -9.98 0.59 5.99
CA VAL A 113 -11.37 0.13 6.25
C VAL A 113 -12.26 1.30 6.66
N ARG A 114 -11.77 2.19 7.52
CA ARG A 114 -12.47 3.41 7.92
C ARG A 114 -12.80 4.30 6.72
N GLU A 115 -11.83 4.61 5.86
CA GLU A 115 -12.05 5.43 4.67
C GLU A 115 -13.11 4.81 3.75
N LEU A 116 -13.05 3.49 3.51
CA LEU A 116 -14.03 2.80 2.69
C LEU A 116 -15.44 2.86 3.27
N VAL A 117 -15.58 2.78 4.61
CA VAL A 117 -16.86 2.95 5.29
C VAL A 117 -17.39 4.38 5.14
N LEU A 118 -16.55 5.39 5.35
CA LEU A 118 -16.92 6.81 5.17
C LEU A 118 -17.37 7.11 3.73
N MET A 119 -16.87 6.37 2.76
CA MET A 119 -17.25 6.45 1.36
C MET A 119 -18.50 5.64 1.01
N GLY A 120 -19.18 5.10 2.01
CA GLY A 120 -20.45 4.39 1.84
C GLY A 120 -20.33 2.93 1.41
N TRP A 121 -19.13 2.31 1.52
CA TRP A 121 -19.02 0.88 1.27
C TRP A 121 -19.62 0.09 2.44
N SER A 122 -20.43 -0.91 2.13
CA SER A 122 -20.93 -1.84 3.13
C SER A 122 -19.80 -2.75 3.63
N GLU A 123 -19.91 -3.22 4.87
CA GLU A 123 -18.95 -4.19 5.46
C GLU A 123 -18.83 -5.45 4.61
N GLN A 124 -19.96 -5.92 4.07
CA GLN A 124 -19.97 -7.06 3.16
C GLN A 124 -19.15 -6.80 1.90
N LYS A 125 -19.30 -5.62 1.27
CA LYS A 125 -18.52 -5.22 0.10
C LYS A 125 -17.03 -5.13 0.44
N ILE A 126 -16.69 -4.52 1.57
CA ILE A 126 -15.30 -4.42 2.07
C ILE A 126 -14.72 -5.83 2.23
N GLY A 127 -15.44 -6.72 2.91
CA GLY A 127 -15.01 -8.11 3.11
C GLY A 127 -14.75 -8.83 1.79
N GLN A 128 -15.68 -8.75 0.84
CA GLN A 128 -15.55 -9.39 -0.48
C GLN A 128 -14.40 -8.82 -1.30
N GLU A 129 -14.23 -7.49 -1.33
CA GLU A 129 -13.20 -6.82 -2.15
C GLU A 129 -11.78 -6.97 -1.56
N LEU A 130 -11.66 -7.01 -0.22
CA LEU A 130 -10.38 -7.09 0.46
C LEU A 130 -9.99 -8.51 0.91
N GLY A 131 -10.90 -9.49 0.74
CA GLY A 131 -10.69 -10.86 1.21
C GLY A 131 -10.66 -10.96 2.74
N MET A 132 -11.51 -10.19 3.43
CA MET A 132 -11.68 -10.18 4.89
C MET A 132 -12.97 -10.88 5.28
N ASP A 133 -12.99 -11.56 6.41
CA ASP A 133 -14.25 -12.00 7.02
C ASP A 133 -14.95 -10.82 7.74
N SER A 134 -16.23 -11.01 8.09
CA SER A 134 -17.03 -9.97 8.74
C SER A 134 -16.46 -9.55 10.10
N ASP A 135 -15.89 -10.49 10.84
CA ASP A 135 -15.32 -10.23 12.17
C ASP A 135 -14.01 -9.45 12.06
N GLU A 136 -13.22 -9.68 11.01
CA GLU A 136 -12.01 -8.92 10.71
C GLU A 136 -12.34 -7.47 10.35
N VAL A 137 -13.34 -7.26 9.47
CA VAL A 137 -13.80 -5.90 9.12
C VAL A 137 -14.32 -5.17 10.35
N LEU A 138 -15.12 -5.84 11.20
CA LEU A 138 -15.64 -5.26 12.42
C LEU A 138 -14.52 -4.87 13.40
N ARG A 139 -13.55 -5.73 13.61
CA ARG A 139 -12.38 -5.44 14.48
C ARG A 139 -11.57 -4.24 13.97
N LEU A 140 -11.32 -4.15 12.68
CA LEU A 140 -10.59 -3.03 12.09
C LEU A 140 -11.35 -1.70 12.22
N LYS A 141 -12.67 -1.71 12.13
CA LYS A 141 -13.52 -0.56 12.42
C LYS A 141 -13.44 -0.13 13.89
N GLN A 142 -13.47 -1.11 14.81
CA GLN A 142 -13.41 -0.84 16.26
C GLN A 142 -12.09 -0.22 16.69
N ILE A 143 -10.96 -0.61 16.10
CA ILE A 143 -9.64 -0.04 16.41
C ILE A 143 -9.65 1.48 16.18
N ASN A 144 -10.19 1.95 15.07
CA ASN A 144 -10.29 3.40 14.80
C ASN A 144 -11.32 4.10 15.69
N GLY A 145 -12.47 3.47 15.94
CA GLY A 145 -13.48 4.00 16.85
C GLY A 145 -12.95 4.19 18.29
N LEU A 146 -12.15 3.25 18.77
CA LEU A 146 -11.48 3.36 20.07
C LEU A 146 -10.44 4.49 20.08
N LEU A 147 -9.63 4.63 19.04
CA LEU A 147 -8.63 5.70 18.94
C LEU A 147 -9.30 7.09 18.95
N GLU A 148 -10.43 7.27 18.25
CA GLU A 148 -11.19 8.51 18.25
C GLU A 148 -11.83 8.83 19.61
N LEU A 149 -12.39 7.82 20.29
CA LEU A 149 -12.95 7.96 21.64
C LEU A 149 -11.92 8.39 22.70
N PHE A 150 -10.65 8.09 22.47
CA PHE A 150 -9.57 8.40 23.40
C PHE A 150 -8.63 9.52 22.94
N ALA A 151 -8.78 10.03 21.71
CA ALA A 151 -7.91 11.07 21.15
C ALA A 151 -7.87 12.35 22.00
N ASP A 152 -9.00 12.73 22.64
CA ASP A 152 -9.13 13.93 23.46
C ASP A 152 -9.09 13.67 24.97
N ARG A 153 -8.84 12.43 25.42
CA ARG A 153 -8.77 12.12 26.84
C ARG A 153 -7.34 12.13 27.34
N ARG A 154 -7.04 12.97 28.32
CA ARG A 154 -5.84 12.84 29.15
C ARG A 154 -5.97 11.57 29.97
N PHE A 155 -5.13 10.58 29.72
CA PHE A 155 -5.02 9.41 30.59
C PHE A 155 -4.48 9.86 31.94
N SER A 156 -5.15 9.48 33.02
CA SER A 156 -4.57 9.58 34.36
C SER A 156 -3.34 8.67 34.44
N GLU A 157 -2.29 9.12 35.12
CA GLU A 157 -1.10 8.30 35.37
C GLU A 157 -1.50 6.95 35.95
N ALA A 158 -0.92 5.88 35.43
CA ALA A 158 -1.15 4.52 35.93
C ALA A 158 -0.83 4.49 37.43
N TRP A 159 -1.64 3.77 38.17
CA TRP A 159 -1.44 3.54 39.61
C TRP A 159 -0.02 3.03 39.87
N THR A 160 0.80 3.88 40.50
CA THR A 160 2.03 3.41 41.11
C THR A 160 1.66 2.68 42.39
N VAL A 161 1.83 1.38 42.39
CA VAL A 161 1.76 0.54 43.62
C VAL A 161 2.89 1.04 44.53
N LYS A 162 2.50 1.58 45.71
CA LYS A 162 3.44 1.91 46.77
C LYS A 162 3.93 0.62 47.42
#